data_43af665de5b3c39016e0aa371bbe7f1b
#
_entry.id   43af665de5b3c39016e0aa371bbe7f1b
#
_cell.length_a   1.000
_cell.length_b   1.000
_cell.length_c   1.000
_cell.angle_alpha   90.00
_cell.angle_beta   90.00
_cell.angle_gamma   90.00
#
_symmetry.space_group_name_H-M   'P 1'
#
loop_
_entity.id
_entity.type
_entity.pdbx_description
1 polymer ?
#
loop_
_entity_poly.entity_id
_entity_poly.type
_entity_poly.pdbx_seq_one_letter_code
_entity_poly.pdbx_strand_id
1 'polypeptide(L)'
;MAVRASIPQPLRISLTYAPTDEVSAIVLDPGYSSVRAGFAGEDLPKSFVNSFYGVKGEKLVFGDDFIHNPLANLEIRNPMSKEGLVEDWDTATRLWEYAITSRLTTFKQADPRTNGLNDDTDDIKVEAAEEGEKALEEHPLLMTETAWNSAKNREKSIETAMESWGCPAFWLARNSVLAAFGSGKATALIVDIGASTASVMCVHDGLILKKSIQRSPLAGNWVSSQLRSLFSTVEPKVDLSPHYTISSKTQVDAGAPPQAIYRKFDTEPNESFRALEEERVLTEFKESVVQVWGGPGRLNATTQGGTTNADYVRSQPGRVFEFPDGANRMWGVERFSASEGLFDASAALPSLNSADAPIQKSQTITEMLRASISAVDMDLRPTLLQNIVVAGGSSLLNGFNDRLHNEVSTLYPGARVKIHAPGLTAERRFGSWIGGSILGSLGTFHQMWISKKEYDEFGASIVEKRCK
;
A
#
# COMPACT_ATOMS: atom_id res chain seq x y z
N MET A 1 -26.86 28.98 -62.32
CA MET A 1 -27.58 28.71 -61.10
C MET A 1 -26.95 27.52 -60.43
N ALA A 2 -26.15 27.77 -59.40
CA ALA A 2 -25.48 26.72 -58.63
C ALA A 2 -26.27 26.48 -57.33
N VAL A 3 -26.79 25.26 -57.17
CA VAL A 3 -27.49 24.83 -55.96
C VAL A 3 -26.44 24.48 -54.91
N ARG A 4 -26.38 25.26 -53.83
CA ARG A 4 -25.60 24.93 -52.64
C ARG A 4 -26.34 23.87 -51.85
N ALA A 5 -25.73 22.70 -51.72
CA ALA A 5 -26.15 21.66 -50.78
C ALA A 5 -25.76 22.09 -49.36
N SER A 6 -26.73 22.20 -48.44
CA SER A 6 -26.54 22.47 -47.03
C SER A 6 -26.13 21.17 -46.30
N ILE A 7 -24.99 21.21 -45.66
CA ILE A 7 -24.49 20.16 -44.79
C ILE A 7 -25.32 20.19 -43.47
N PRO A 8 -25.91 19.08 -43.03
CA PRO A 8 -26.63 19.05 -41.77
C PRO A 8 -25.65 19.17 -40.59
N GLN A 9 -25.95 20.09 -39.66
CA GLN A 9 -25.18 20.24 -38.44
C GLN A 9 -25.36 19.00 -37.52
N PRO A 10 -24.32 18.56 -36.82
CA PRO A 10 -24.46 17.46 -35.87
C PRO A 10 -25.36 17.86 -34.69
N LEU A 11 -26.31 17.01 -34.39
CA LEU A 11 -27.15 17.10 -33.19
C LEU A 11 -26.23 17.17 -31.95
N ARG A 12 -26.17 18.33 -31.31
CA ARG A 12 -25.67 18.47 -29.96
C ARG A 12 -26.74 17.86 -29.04
N ILE A 13 -26.51 16.63 -28.60
CA ILE A 13 -27.23 16.06 -27.45
C ILE A 13 -26.65 16.80 -26.25
N SER A 14 -27.35 17.81 -25.79
CA SER A 14 -27.13 18.42 -24.48
C SER A 14 -27.67 17.40 -23.47
N LEU A 15 -26.78 16.58 -22.93
CA LEU A 15 -27.03 15.88 -21.68
C LEU A 15 -27.12 16.97 -20.59
N THR A 16 -28.32 17.49 -20.35
CA THR A 16 -28.64 18.18 -19.12
C THR A 16 -28.61 17.10 -18.00
N TYR A 17 -27.45 16.98 -17.38
CA TYR A 17 -27.36 16.33 -16.07
C TYR A 17 -28.18 17.20 -15.13
N ALA A 18 -29.39 16.76 -14.77
CA ALA A 18 -30.02 17.21 -13.55
C ALA A 18 -29.07 16.80 -12.42
N PRO A 19 -28.71 17.68 -11.48
CA PRO A 19 -28.03 17.27 -10.27
C PRO A 19 -29.04 16.38 -9.53
N THR A 20 -28.85 15.06 -9.63
CA THR A 20 -29.42 14.14 -8.65
C THR A 20 -28.66 14.43 -7.36
N ASP A 21 -29.37 14.68 -6.27
CA ASP A 21 -28.83 14.70 -4.91
C ASP A 21 -28.37 13.26 -4.53
N GLU A 22 -27.54 12.64 -5.35
CA GLU A 22 -26.94 11.35 -5.06
C GLU A 22 -25.75 11.58 -4.12
N VAL A 23 -25.96 11.24 -2.87
CA VAL A 23 -24.93 11.24 -1.85
C VAL A 23 -23.80 10.31 -2.30
N SER A 24 -22.62 10.84 -2.53
CA SER A 24 -21.46 10.06 -2.98
C SER A 24 -21.05 9.04 -1.93
N ALA A 25 -20.84 7.80 -2.36
CA ALA A 25 -20.31 6.76 -1.49
C ALA A 25 -18.88 7.08 -1.05
N ILE A 26 -18.50 6.65 0.15
CA ILE A 26 -17.13 6.68 0.61
C ILE A 26 -16.44 5.37 0.27
N VAL A 27 -15.19 5.46 -0.18
CA VAL A 27 -14.29 4.31 -0.41
C VAL A 27 -13.23 4.32 0.67
N LEU A 28 -13.13 3.21 1.43
CA LEU A 28 -12.16 2.99 2.48
C LEU A 28 -11.24 1.82 2.09
N ASP A 29 -9.94 2.07 2.00
CA ASP A 29 -8.92 1.08 1.68
C ASP A 29 -7.92 0.96 2.83
N PRO A 30 -8.20 0.09 3.83
CA PRO A 30 -7.34 -0.12 4.98
C PRO A 30 -6.16 -1.04 4.62
N GLY A 31 -4.96 -0.48 4.61
CA GLY A 31 -3.71 -1.22 4.42
C GLY A 31 -2.89 -1.33 5.70
N TYR A 32 -1.84 -2.17 5.66
CA TYR A 32 -0.93 -2.33 6.79
C TYR A 32 -0.16 -1.06 7.16
N SER A 33 0.32 -0.31 6.17
CA SER A 33 1.11 0.91 6.42
C SER A 33 0.27 2.18 6.46
N SER A 34 -0.86 2.20 5.76
CA SER A 34 -1.71 3.39 5.65
C SER A 34 -3.14 3.05 5.30
N VAL A 35 -4.05 3.86 5.79
CA VAL A 35 -5.47 3.86 5.45
C VAL A 35 -5.73 4.97 4.45
N ARG A 36 -6.53 4.69 3.43
CA ARG A 36 -6.92 5.65 2.40
C ARG A 36 -8.43 5.74 2.38
N ALA A 37 -8.94 6.97 2.39
CA ALA A 37 -10.37 7.21 2.30
C ALA A 37 -10.66 8.41 1.36
N GLY A 38 -11.79 8.39 0.68
CA GLY A 38 -12.22 9.44 -0.24
C GLY A 38 -13.58 9.11 -0.84
N PHE A 39 -14.15 10.06 -1.55
CA PHE A 39 -15.44 9.87 -2.22
C PHE A 39 -15.29 9.09 -3.53
N ALA A 40 -16.27 8.25 -3.82
CA ALA A 40 -16.37 7.57 -5.10
C ALA A 40 -16.51 8.59 -6.23
N GLY A 41 -15.85 8.31 -7.37
CA GLY A 41 -15.78 9.22 -8.51
C GLY A 41 -14.58 10.19 -8.47
N GLU A 42 -13.82 10.22 -7.37
CA GLU A 42 -12.58 11.00 -7.31
C GLU A 42 -11.38 10.20 -7.83
N ASP A 43 -10.38 10.89 -8.39
CA ASP A 43 -9.18 10.28 -8.97
C ASP A 43 -8.21 9.76 -7.89
N LEU A 44 -8.19 10.40 -6.72
CA LEU A 44 -7.27 10.09 -5.61
C LEU A 44 -7.98 10.19 -4.26
N PRO A 45 -7.56 9.38 -3.26
CA PRO A 45 -8.08 9.48 -1.90
C PRO A 45 -7.72 10.84 -1.29
N LYS A 46 -8.68 11.52 -0.69
CA LYS A 46 -8.47 12.79 0.02
C LYS A 46 -7.86 12.61 1.40
N SER A 47 -8.15 11.48 2.03
CA SER A 47 -7.61 11.12 3.34
C SER A 47 -6.58 10.01 3.17
N PHE A 48 -5.38 10.28 3.69
CA PHE A 48 -4.28 9.33 3.76
C PHE A 48 -3.70 9.40 5.17
N VAL A 49 -3.91 8.35 5.96
CA VAL A 49 -3.55 8.28 7.37
C VAL A 49 -2.64 7.08 7.60
N ASN A 50 -1.63 7.24 8.44
CA ASN A 50 -0.76 6.14 8.86
C ASN A 50 -1.59 5.10 9.62
N SER A 51 -1.38 3.80 9.34
CA SER A 51 -2.04 2.72 10.09
C SER A 51 -1.42 2.49 11.46
N PHE A 52 -0.22 3.01 11.69
CA PHE A 52 0.37 3.02 13.02
C PHE A 52 -0.29 4.12 13.86
N TYR A 53 -0.46 3.84 15.13
CA TYR A 53 -1.04 4.76 16.10
C TYR A 53 -0.21 4.81 17.37
N GLY A 54 -0.34 5.90 18.11
CA GLY A 54 0.34 6.09 19.38
C GLY A 54 -0.54 5.74 20.56
N VAL A 55 0.06 5.16 21.59
CA VAL A 55 -0.54 4.93 22.90
C VAL A 55 0.20 5.77 23.93
N LYS A 56 -0.49 6.72 24.57
CA LYS A 56 0.04 7.57 25.65
C LYS A 56 -0.82 7.37 26.91
N GLY A 57 -0.38 6.49 27.81
CA GLY A 57 -1.21 6.06 28.94
C GLY A 57 -2.46 5.34 28.43
N GLU A 58 -3.66 5.87 28.74
CA GLU A 58 -4.94 5.32 28.28
C GLU A 58 -5.44 5.98 26.98
N LYS A 59 -4.75 7.01 26.47
CA LYS A 59 -5.16 7.76 25.27
C LYS A 59 -4.55 7.15 24.01
N LEU A 60 -5.39 6.98 22.98
CA LEU A 60 -4.96 6.66 21.62
C LEU A 60 -4.80 7.96 20.84
N VAL A 61 -3.72 8.04 20.04
CA VAL A 61 -3.45 9.18 19.16
C VAL A 61 -3.25 8.70 17.73
N PHE A 62 -3.89 9.38 16.77
CA PHE A 62 -3.90 9.03 15.36
C PHE A 62 -3.37 10.21 14.52
N GLY A 63 -2.78 9.88 13.38
CA GLY A 63 -2.28 10.86 12.42
C GLY A 63 -0.81 11.21 12.60
N ASP A 64 -0.19 11.62 11.49
CA ASP A 64 1.27 11.81 11.40
C ASP A 64 1.76 12.92 12.35
N ASP A 65 0.97 13.96 12.59
CA ASP A 65 1.34 15.07 13.48
C ASP A 65 1.59 14.62 14.93
N PHE A 66 0.97 13.52 15.34
CA PHE A 66 1.09 12.99 16.70
C PHE A 66 2.08 11.85 16.82
N ILE A 67 2.06 10.90 15.89
CA ILE A 67 2.87 9.68 15.99
C ILE A 67 4.37 9.90 15.71
N HIS A 68 4.74 11.02 15.08
CA HIS A 68 6.14 11.40 14.80
C HIS A 68 6.72 12.38 15.81
N ASN A 69 6.02 12.65 16.92
CA ASN A 69 6.52 13.49 17.99
C ASN A 69 7.30 12.63 19.03
N PRO A 70 8.59 12.91 19.30
CA PRO A 70 9.41 12.11 20.21
C PRO A 70 9.06 12.34 21.68
N LEU A 71 7.98 11.72 22.13
CA LEU A 71 7.54 11.74 23.52
C LEU A 71 8.01 10.47 24.26
N ALA A 72 8.51 10.63 25.48
CA ALA A 72 9.06 9.54 26.29
C ALA A 72 8.06 8.38 26.53
N ASN A 73 6.78 8.71 26.67
CA ASN A 73 5.74 7.72 27.01
C ASN A 73 4.86 7.35 25.80
N LEU A 74 5.31 7.64 24.58
CA LEU A 74 4.57 7.30 23.37
C LEU A 74 5.00 5.91 22.87
N GLU A 75 4.12 4.93 22.98
CA GLU A 75 4.29 3.61 22.38
C GLU A 75 3.58 3.57 21.02
N ILE A 76 4.23 3.07 19.99
CA ILE A 76 3.66 2.94 18.64
C ILE A 76 3.21 1.50 18.42
N ARG A 77 1.97 1.34 17.96
CA ARG A 77 1.35 0.06 17.64
C ARG A 77 0.65 0.10 16.28
N ASN A 78 0.24 -1.07 15.78
CA ASN A 78 -0.54 -1.22 14.56
C ASN A 78 -1.70 -2.17 14.83
N PRO A 79 -2.95 -1.83 14.46
CA PRO A 79 -4.10 -2.72 14.68
C PRO A 79 -4.19 -3.87 13.67
N MET A 80 -3.30 -3.84 12.63
CA MET A 80 -3.25 -4.84 11.57
C MET A 80 -2.11 -5.82 11.79
N SER A 81 -2.35 -7.10 11.52
CA SER A 81 -1.30 -8.12 11.45
C SER A 81 -0.38 -7.90 10.23
N LYS A 82 0.81 -8.51 10.27
CA LYS A 82 1.72 -8.54 9.12
C LYS A 82 1.12 -9.22 7.88
N GLU A 83 0.06 -10.00 8.05
CA GLU A 83 -0.69 -10.63 6.96
C GLU A 83 -1.75 -9.69 6.33
N GLY A 84 -1.90 -8.47 6.85
CA GLY A 84 -2.88 -7.50 6.39
C GLY A 84 -4.31 -7.80 6.86
N LEU A 85 -4.45 -8.50 7.98
CA LEU A 85 -5.72 -8.77 8.64
C LEU A 85 -5.85 -7.92 9.91
N VAL A 86 -7.08 -7.60 10.29
CA VAL A 86 -7.33 -6.87 11.53
C VAL A 86 -7.16 -7.80 12.72
N GLU A 87 -6.35 -7.41 13.70
CA GLU A 87 -6.16 -8.08 14.98
C GLU A 87 -6.86 -7.35 16.13
N ASP A 88 -6.77 -6.03 16.14
CA ASP A 88 -7.40 -5.15 17.13
C ASP A 88 -8.53 -4.35 16.45
N TRP A 89 -9.75 -4.87 16.54
CA TRP A 89 -10.93 -4.26 15.91
C TRP A 89 -11.34 -2.94 16.57
N ASP A 90 -11.18 -2.81 17.88
CA ASP A 90 -11.61 -1.62 18.61
C ASP A 90 -10.75 -0.42 18.18
N THR A 91 -9.43 -0.61 18.11
CA THR A 91 -8.53 0.44 17.64
C THR A 91 -8.63 0.65 16.14
N ALA A 92 -8.77 -0.41 15.33
CA ALA A 92 -8.94 -0.29 13.88
C ALA A 92 -10.18 0.54 13.54
N THR A 93 -11.31 0.29 14.21
CA THR A 93 -12.56 1.04 14.03
C THR A 93 -12.35 2.54 14.29
N ARG A 94 -11.68 2.90 15.38
CA ARG A 94 -11.40 4.31 15.74
C ARG A 94 -10.42 4.97 14.75
N LEU A 95 -9.39 4.25 14.33
CA LEU A 95 -8.43 4.74 13.35
C LEU A 95 -9.09 5.01 12.00
N TRP A 96 -9.95 4.11 11.55
CA TRP A 96 -10.68 4.25 10.28
C TRP A 96 -11.72 5.36 10.36
N GLU A 97 -12.42 5.48 11.49
CA GLU A 97 -13.31 6.60 11.75
C GLU A 97 -12.55 7.93 11.69
N TYR A 98 -11.36 8.00 12.33
CA TYR A 98 -10.51 9.17 12.23
C TYR A 98 -10.11 9.46 10.77
N ALA A 99 -9.76 8.44 9.98
CA ALA A 99 -9.41 8.61 8.57
C ALA A 99 -10.58 9.16 7.73
N ILE A 100 -11.82 8.78 8.05
CA ILE A 100 -13.03 9.26 7.39
C ILE A 100 -13.36 10.68 7.87
N THR A 101 -13.49 10.89 9.17
CA THR A 101 -14.03 12.13 9.74
C THR A 101 -13.07 13.31 9.69
N SER A 102 -11.75 13.06 9.72
CA SER A 102 -10.75 14.13 9.72
C SER A 102 -10.69 14.95 8.43
N ARG A 103 -11.15 14.38 7.30
CA ARG A 103 -11.00 15.00 5.98
C ARG A 103 -12.22 14.94 5.06
N LEU A 104 -13.18 14.04 5.30
CA LEU A 104 -14.25 13.77 4.36
C LEU A 104 -15.63 14.23 4.84
N THR A 105 -15.93 14.06 6.11
CA THR A 105 -17.21 14.46 6.66
C THR A 105 -17.05 15.72 7.53
N THR A 106 -18.06 16.59 7.54
CA THR A 106 -18.06 17.82 8.35
C THR A 106 -18.18 17.56 9.84
N PHE A 107 -18.42 16.31 10.21
CA PHE A 107 -18.73 15.88 11.56
C PHE A 107 -17.70 16.25 12.64
N LYS A 108 -16.43 16.44 12.25
CA LYS A 108 -15.34 16.87 13.15
C LYS A 108 -14.31 17.71 12.42
N GLN A 109 -14.73 18.66 11.59
CA GLN A 109 -13.79 19.69 11.18
C GLN A 109 -13.44 20.49 12.44
N ALA A 110 -12.29 20.19 13.03
CA ALA A 110 -11.71 21.04 14.04
C ALA A 110 -11.69 22.46 13.49
N ASP A 111 -12.21 23.44 14.27
CA ASP A 111 -12.15 24.86 13.93
C ASP A 111 -10.70 25.12 13.42
N PRO A 112 -10.51 25.72 12.23
CA PRO A 112 -9.19 26.09 11.74
C PRO A 112 -8.37 26.94 12.73
N ARG A 113 -9.03 27.49 13.76
CA ARG A 113 -8.42 28.25 14.87
C ARG A 113 -7.80 27.35 15.95
N THR A 114 -8.18 26.05 16.02
CA THR A 114 -7.67 25.06 16.96
C THR A 114 -6.71 24.09 16.27
N ASN A 115 -5.89 24.56 15.34
CA ASN A 115 -4.95 23.75 14.56
C ASN A 115 -3.72 23.26 15.35
N GLY A 116 -3.76 23.28 16.67
CA GLY A 116 -2.72 22.72 17.54
C GLY A 116 -1.37 23.45 17.54
N LEU A 117 -1.26 24.55 16.79
CA LEU A 117 -0.03 25.36 16.75
C LEU A 117 0.07 26.36 17.89
N ASN A 118 -1.02 26.63 18.60
CA ASN A 118 -1.11 27.69 19.62
C ASN A 118 -1.59 27.20 20.99
N ASP A 119 -1.93 25.93 21.18
CA ASP A 119 -2.38 25.41 22.47
C ASP A 119 -1.31 24.55 23.12
N ASP A 120 -1.02 24.86 24.37
CA ASP A 120 -0.25 24.01 25.27
C ASP A 120 -0.89 22.60 25.30
N THR A 121 -0.06 21.60 25.07
CA THR A 121 -0.38 20.20 24.75
C THR A 121 -1.20 19.43 25.79
N ASP A 122 -1.73 20.08 26.82
CA ASP A 122 -2.40 19.39 27.93
C ASP A 122 -3.94 19.31 27.84
N ASP A 123 -4.57 20.02 26.91
CA ASP A 123 -6.03 20.06 26.77
C ASP A 123 -6.52 19.82 25.33
N ILE A 124 -6.11 18.72 24.70
CA ILE A 124 -6.88 18.23 23.55
C ILE A 124 -8.15 17.58 24.14
N LYS A 125 -9.14 18.40 24.43
CA LYS A 125 -10.51 17.94 24.57
C LYS A 125 -10.94 17.46 23.18
N VAL A 126 -10.92 16.15 22.96
CA VAL A 126 -11.82 15.55 22.00
C VAL A 126 -13.21 15.81 22.56
N GLU A 127 -13.84 16.90 22.09
CA GLU A 127 -15.25 17.11 22.38
C GLU A 127 -15.95 15.83 21.94
N ALA A 128 -16.59 15.18 22.89
CA ALA A 128 -17.43 14.03 22.60
C ALA A 128 -18.43 14.49 21.52
N ALA A 129 -18.56 13.74 20.45
CA ALA A 129 -19.61 13.92 19.47
C ALA A 129 -20.93 14.07 20.23
N GLU A 130 -21.77 15.00 19.84
CA GLU A 130 -23.12 15.10 20.41
C GLU A 130 -23.73 13.70 20.29
N GLU A 131 -24.25 13.18 21.43
CA GLU A 131 -24.85 11.86 21.49
C GLU A 131 -25.97 11.78 20.43
N GLY A 132 -25.71 11.10 19.30
CA GLY A 132 -26.74 10.87 18.28
C GLY A 132 -26.22 10.80 16.84
N GLU A 133 -25.21 11.54 16.44
CA GLU A 133 -24.75 11.58 15.04
C GLU A 133 -23.65 10.54 14.76
N LYS A 134 -23.83 9.72 13.72
CA LYS A 134 -22.90 8.64 13.34
C LYS A 134 -22.06 9.06 12.14
N ALA A 135 -20.81 8.58 12.08
CA ALA A 135 -19.78 9.02 11.13
C ALA A 135 -20.16 8.89 9.65
N LEU A 136 -21.05 7.94 9.30
CA LEU A 136 -21.45 7.64 7.91
C LEU A 136 -22.95 7.60 7.71
N GLU A 137 -23.75 8.28 8.51
CA GLU A 137 -25.23 8.21 8.45
C GLU A 137 -25.79 8.57 7.07
N GLU A 138 -25.11 9.47 6.34
CA GLU A 138 -25.51 9.90 5.01
C GLU A 138 -24.77 9.21 3.87
N HIS A 139 -23.69 8.47 4.14
CA HIS A 139 -22.80 7.96 3.10
C HIS A 139 -22.74 6.43 3.04
N PRO A 140 -23.06 5.81 1.88
CA PRO A 140 -22.74 4.41 1.62
C PRO A 140 -21.23 4.17 1.71
N LEU A 141 -20.82 2.98 2.18
CA LEU A 141 -19.41 2.62 2.32
C LEU A 141 -19.01 1.44 1.45
N LEU A 142 -18.05 1.66 0.55
CA LEU A 142 -17.30 0.59 -0.11
C LEU A 142 -15.97 0.42 0.62
N MET A 143 -15.76 -0.77 1.21
CA MET A 143 -14.53 -1.09 1.92
C MET A 143 -13.73 -2.15 1.16
N THR A 144 -12.39 -2.01 1.14
CA THR A 144 -11.54 -3.03 0.52
C THR A 144 -11.12 -4.08 1.53
N GLU A 145 -10.84 -5.28 1.04
CA GLU A 145 -10.31 -6.38 1.84
C GLU A 145 -9.28 -7.20 1.08
N THR A 146 -8.44 -7.94 1.80
CA THR A 146 -7.53 -8.93 1.20
C THR A 146 -8.27 -10.17 0.73
N ALA A 147 -7.73 -10.87 -0.29
CA ALA A 147 -8.36 -12.07 -0.85
C ALA A 147 -8.47 -13.25 0.12
N TRP A 148 -7.69 -13.22 1.20
CA TRP A 148 -7.61 -14.27 2.24
C TRP A 148 -8.26 -13.84 3.56
N ASN A 149 -9.09 -12.81 3.53
CA ASN A 149 -9.81 -12.37 4.73
C ASN A 149 -10.73 -13.47 5.26
N SER A 150 -10.84 -13.55 6.60
CA SER A 150 -11.69 -14.54 7.25
C SER A 150 -13.17 -14.12 7.24
N ALA A 151 -14.09 -15.11 7.24
CA ALA A 151 -15.52 -14.84 7.34
C ALA A 151 -15.85 -13.98 8.58
N LYS A 152 -15.23 -14.26 9.73
CA LYS A 152 -15.41 -13.49 10.96
C LYS A 152 -15.00 -12.02 10.81
N ASN A 153 -13.87 -11.75 10.15
CA ASN A 153 -13.44 -10.39 9.91
C ASN A 153 -14.36 -9.66 8.92
N ARG A 154 -14.88 -10.37 7.92
CA ARG A 154 -15.84 -9.81 6.96
C ARG A 154 -17.16 -9.45 7.62
N GLU A 155 -17.68 -10.33 8.49
CA GLU A 155 -18.86 -10.04 9.31
C GLU A 155 -18.61 -8.83 10.22
N LYS A 156 -17.42 -8.75 10.86
CA LYS A 156 -17.08 -7.60 11.70
C LYS A 156 -16.95 -6.29 10.93
N SER A 157 -16.53 -6.34 9.65
CA SER A 157 -16.48 -5.14 8.80
C SER A 157 -17.87 -4.56 8.55
N ILE A 158 -18.86 -5.39 8.21
CA ILE A 158 -20.22 -4.92 7.99
C ILE A 158 -20.92 -4.49 9.30
N GLU A 159 -20.68 -5.19 10.42
CA GLU A 159 -21.16 -4.77 11.75
C GLU A 159 -20.66 -3.37 12.09
N THR A 160 -19.33 -3.14 11.96
CA THR A 160 -18.73 -1.83 12.21
C THR A 160 -19.37 -0.74 11.34
N ALA A 161 -19.53 -1.01 10.05
CA ALA A 161 -20.11 -0.05 9.12
C ALA A 161 -21.59 0.28 9.44
N MET A 162 -22.40 -0.76 9.70
CA MET A 162 -23.84 -0.60 9.89
C MET A 162 -24.24 -0.19 11.31
N GLU A 163 -23.54 -0.68 12.32
CA GLU A 163 -23.90 -0.46 13.71
C GLU A 163 -23.13 0.70 14.34
N SER A 164 -21.79 0.73 14.18
CA SER A 164 -20.96 1.76 14.78
C SER A 164 -21.04 3.07 14.00
N TRP A 165 -20.89 3.03 12.67
CA TRP A 165 -20.86 4.23 11.82
C TRP A 165 -22.20 4.59 11.18
N GLY A 166 -23.21 3.71 11.26
CA GLY A 166 -24.56 3.99 10.81
C GLY A 166 -24.74 4.10 9.29
N CYS A 167 -23.84 3.53 8.49
CA CYS A 167 -23.93 3.72 7.04
C CYS A 167 -25.23 3.10 6.46
N PRO A 168 -25.86 3.77 5.47
CA PRO A 168 -27.14 3.32 4.88
C PRO A 168 -26.98 2.10 3.98
N ALA A 169 -25.79 1.90 3.41
CA ALA A 169 -25.48 0.78 2.54
C ALA A 169 -23.98 0.45 2.57
N PHE A 170 -23.64 -0.83 2.42
CA PHE A 170 -22.30 -1.35 2.53
C PHE A 170 -21.93 -2.29 1.39
N TRP A 171 -20.68 -2.26 0.98
CA TRP A 171 -20.08 -3.24 0.09
C TRP A 171 -18.64 -3.55 0.48
N LEU A 172 -18.30 -4.84 0.50
CA LEU A 172 -16.94 -5.30 0.77
C LEU A 172 -16.35 -5.90 -0.51
N ALA A 173 -15.23 -5.31 -0.99
CA ALA A 173 -14.61 -5.68 -2.26
C ALA A 173 -13.18 -6.16 -2.08
N ARG A 174 -12.79 -7.17 -2.84
CA ARG A 174 -11.40 -7.67 -2.86
C ARG A 174 -10.47 -6.65 -3.51
N ASN A 175 -9.41 -6.24 -2.81
CA ASN A 175 -8.42 -5.27 -3.29
C ASN A 175 -7.85 -5.62 -4.67
N SER A 176 -7.56 -6.90 -4.93
CA SER A 176 -7.04 -7.38 -6.21
C SER A 176 -8.05 -7.28 -7.36
N VAL A 177 -9.35 -7.51 -7.09
CA VAL A 177 -10.41 -7.31 -8.09
C VAL A 177 -10.53 -5.83 -8.44
N LEU A 178 -10.47 -4.96 -7.43
CA LEU A 178 -10.49 -3.52 -7.64
C LEU A 178 -9.27 -3.02 -8.40
N ALA A 179 -8.07 -3.55 -8.11
CA ALA A 179 -6.85 -3.21 -8.86
C ALA A 179 -6.95 -3.62 -10.34
N ALA A 180 -7.54 -4.80 -10.64
CA ALA A 180 -7.84 -5.20 -12.01
C ALA A 180 -8.83 -4.24 -12.67
N PHE A 181 -9.90 -3.92 -11.98
CA PHE A 181 -10.97 -3.04 -12.45
C PHE A 181 -10.45 -1.62 -12.70
N GLY A 182 -9.67 -1.04 -11.78
CA GLY A 182 -9.01 0.26 -11.95
C GLY A 182 -8.05 0.31 -13.13
N SER A 183 -7.52 -0.86 -13.55
CA SER A 183 -6.69 -1.00 -14.76
C SER A 183 -7.52 -1.31 -16.03
N GLY A 184 -8.86 -1.29 -15.95
CA GLY A 184 -9.76 -1.60 -17.06
C GLY A 184 -9.72 -3.07 -17.49
N LYS A 185 -9.49 -4.02 -16.55
CA LYS A 185 -9.37 -5.44 -16.84
C LYS A 185 -10.38 -6.27 -16.03
N ALA A 186 -11.25 -7.01 -16.73
CA ALA A 186 -12.12 -8.00 -16.09
C ALA A 186 -11.36 -9.30 -15.80
N THR A 187 -10.36 -9.63 -16.62
CA THR A 187 -9.50 -10.83 -16.47
C THR A 187 -8.05 -10.41 -16.47
N ALA A 188 -7.32 -10.70 -15.38
CA ALA A 188 -5.93 -10.30 -15.19
C ALA A 188 -5.20 -11.19 -14.17
N LEU A 189 -3.88 -11.27 -14.31
CA LEU A 189 -2.97 -11.73 -13.27
C LEU A 189 -2.54 -10.53 -12.44
N ILE A 190 -2.90 -10.51 -11.17
CA ILE A 190 -2.59 -9.41 -10.26
C ILE A 190 -1.29 -9.73 -9.51
N VAL A 191 -0.36 -8.78 -9.52
CA VAL A 191 0.88 -8.80 -8.74
C VAL A 191 0.85 -7.56 -7.85
N ASP A 192 0.51 -7.76 -6.58
CA ASP A 192 0.40 -6.68 -5.59
C ASP A 192 1.51 -6.81 -4.55
N ILE A 193 2.38 -5.80 -4.50
CA ILE A 193 3.51 -5.76 -3.56
C ILE A 193 3.31 -4.60 -2.60
N GLY A 194 2.73 -4.92 -1.44
CA GLY A 194 2.44 -3.97 -0.37
C GLY A 194 3.63 -3.69 0.55
N ALA A 195 3.32 -3.18 1.74
CA ALA A 195 4.32 -2.96 2.79
C ALA A 195 4.68 -4.28 3.50
N SER A 196 3.68 -5.03 3.96
CA SER A 196 3.88 -6.26 4.76
C SER A 196 3.70 -7.55 3.97
N THR A 197 2.94 -7.52 2.88
CA THR A 197 2.57 -8.72 2.11
C THR A 197 2.73 -8.48 0.62
N ALA A 198 3.33 -9.44 -0.05
CA ALA A 198 3.30 -9.61 -1.50
C ALA A 198 2.28 -10.67 -1.86
N SER A 199 1.49 -10.46 -2.91
CA SER A 199 0.52 -11.43 -3.37
C SER A 199 0.45 -11.52 -4.90
N VAL A 200 0.15 -12.72 -5.38
CA VAL A 200 -0.08 -13.00 -6.80
C VAL A 200 -1.33 -13.85 -6.91
N MET A 201 -2.27 -13.43 -7.75
CA MET A 201 -3.52 -14.16 -7.97
C MET A 201 -4.15 -13.85 -9.32
N CYS A 202 -4.99 -14.76 -9.79
CA CYS A 202 -5.73 -14.62 -11.03
C CYS A 202 -7.15 -14.15 -10.76
N VAL A 203 -7.56 -13.10 -11.46
CA VAL A 203 -8.93 -12.61 -11.55
C VAL A 203 -9.48 -13.00 -12.92
N HIS A 204 -10.68 -13.56 -12.97
CA HIS A 204 -11.39 -13.89 -14.20
C HIS A 204 -12.82 -13.40 -14.11
N ASP A 205 -13.22 -12.57 -15.08
CA ASP A 205 -14.54 -11.92 -15.14
C ASP A 205 -14.94 -11.26 -13.81
N GLY A 206 -13.99 -10.56 -13.19
CA GLY A 206 -14.18 -9.84 -11.94
C GLY A 206 -14.20 -10.73 -10.68
N LEU A 207 -13.93 -12.03 -10.79
CA LEU A 207 -13.89 -12.96 -9.67
C LEU A 207 -12.49 -13.54 -9.46
N ILE A 208 -12.08 -13.70 -8.20
CA ILE A 208 -10.80 -14.33 -7.87
C ILE A 208 -10.91 -15.83 -8.03
N LEU A 209 -9.97 -16.41 -8.76
CA LEU A 209 -9.79 -17.86 -8.83
C LEU A 209 -9.08 -18.33 -7.55
N LYS A 210 -9.83 -18.76 -6.54
CA LYS A 210 -9.33 -19.03 -5.17
C LYS A 210 -8.07 -19.91 -5.12
N LYS A 211 -7.95 -20.91 -5.99
CA LYS A 211 -6.78 -21.81 -6.05
C LYS A 211 -5.50 -21.09 -6.50
N SER A 212 -5.62 -19.95 -7.18
CA SER A 212 -4.48 -19.19 -7.69
C SER A 212 -3.89 -18.22 -6.65
N ILE A 213 -4.52 -18.04 -5.49
CA ILE A 213 -4.05 -17.10 -4.47
C ILE A 213 -2.70 -17.58 -3.91
N GLN A 214 -1.67 -16.78 -4.13
CA GLN A 214 -0.35 -16.93 -3.52
C GLN A 214 -0.04 -15.69 -2.70
N ARG A 215 0.58 -15.85 -1.53
CA ARG A 215 0.99 -14.76 -0.67
C ARG A 215 2.35 -15.01 -0.02
N SER A 216 3.08 -13.96 0.28
CA SER A 216 4.41 -14.01 0.85
C SER A 216 4.67 -12.81 1.75
N PRO A 217 5.47 -12.94 2.81
CA PRO A 217 5.94 -11.80 3.61
C PRO A 217 7.06 -11.01 2.92
N LEU A 218 7.56 -11.46 1.75
CA LEU A 218 8.61 -10.78 0.99
C LEU A 218 8.05 -9.54 0.30
N ALA A 219 7.91 -8.45 1.05
CA ALA A 219 7.32 -7.18 0.63
C ALA A 219 8.18 -5.99 1.11
N GLY A 220 7.63 -4.79 1.18
CA GLY A 220 8.38 -3.58 1.53
C GLY A 220 9.11 -3.64 2.87
N ASN A 221 8.46 -4.16 3.91
CA ASN A 221 9.07 -4.31 5.25
C ASN A 221 10.19 -5.36 5.25
N TRP A 222 10.05 -6.41 4.44
CA TRP A 222 11.12 -7.38 4.28
C TRP A 222 12.34 -6.74 3.59
N VAL A 223 12.14 -5.90 2.56
CA VAL A 223 13.24 -5.13 1.95
C VAL A 223 13.93 -4.25 2.98
N SER A 224 13.17 -3.63 3.91
CA SER A 224 13.76 -2.87 5.02
C SER A 224 14.63 -3.73 5.93
N SER A 225 14.21 -4.97 6.23
CA SER A 225 15.06 -5.90 7.00
C SER A 225 16.35 -6.27 6.26
N GLN A 226 16.28 -6.44 4.94
CA GLN A 226 17.46 -6.69 4.09
C GLN A 226 18.39 -5.47 4.07
N LEU A 227 17.86 -4.25 4.08
CA LEU A 227 18.66 -3.04 4.20
C LEU A 227 19.39 -2.96 5.55
N ARG A 228 18.73 -3.32 6.66
CA ARG A 228 19.38 -3.39 7.97
C ARG A 228 20.54 -4.40 7.95
N SER A 229 20.35 -5.55 7.34
CA SER A 229 21.43 -6.54 7.14
C SER A 229 22.54 -5.99 6.26
N LEU A 230 22.20 -5.33 5.15
CA LEU A 230 23.19 -4.69 4.28
C LEU A 230 24.01 -3.65 5.03
N PHE A 231 23.38 -2.76 5.79
CA PHE A 231 24.06 -1.68 6.53
C PHE A 231 25.02 -2.21 7.60
N SER A 232 24.73 -3.39 8.16
CA SER A 232 25.63 -4.05 9.12
C SER A 232 26.86 -4.70 8.49
N THR A 233 26.83 -4.98 7.17
CA THR A 233 27.89 -5.71 6.45
C THR A 233 28.78 -4.82 5.58
N VAL A 234 28.31 -3.63 5.21
CA VAL A 234 29.10 -2.68 4.41
C VAL A 234 30.22 -2.04 5.24
N GLU A 235 31.31 -1.65 4.58
CA GLU A 235 32.43 -0.93 5.22
C GLU A 235 32.55 0.50 4.64
N PRO A 236 32.55 1.55 5.47
CA PRO A 236 32.24 1.54 6.89
C PRO A 236 30.77 1.12 7.15
N LYS A 237 30.50 0.57 8.33
CA LYS A 237 29.13 0.24 8.74
C LYS A 237 28.28 1.50 8.77
N VAL A 238 27.00 1.32 8.47
CA VAL A 238 26.02 2.41 8.54
C VAL A 238 25.18 2.23 9.80
N ASP A 239 25.30 3.19 10.71
CA ASP A 239 24.43 3.28 11.89
C ASP A 239 23.16 4.03 11.50
N LEU A 240 22.01 3.38 11.67
CA LEU A 240 20.73 3.96 11.30
C LEU A 240 20.25 4.95 12.38
N SER A 241 20.51 6.23 12.14
CA SER A 241 20.13 7.32 13.04
C SER A 241 18.85 8.00 12.54
N PRO A 242 17.72 7.91 13.27
CA PRO A 242 16.48 8.59 12.89
C PRO A 242 16.59 10.12 12.92
N HIS A 243 15.81 10.81 12.10
CA HIS A 243 15.81 12.28 11.99
C HIS A 243 15.62 13.00 13.34
N TYR A 244 14.75 12.49 14.21
CA TYR A 244 14.46 13.13 15.49
C TYR A 244 15.67 13.17 16.45
N THR A 245 16.65 12.27 16.27
CA THR A 245 17.85 12.20 17.11
C THR A 245 18.87 13.27 16.78
N ILE A 246 18.75 13.92 15.62
CA ILE A 246 19.73 14.87 15.12
C ILE A 246 19.30 16.30 15.44
N SER A 247 20.16 17.06 16.12
CA SER A 247 19.98 18.48 16.40
C SER A 247 20.53 19.35 15.28
N SER A 248 21.75 19.04 14.83
CA SER A 248 22.39 19.70 13.69
C SER A 248 23.43 18.76 13.07
N LYS A 249 23.73 19.01 11.81
CA LYS A 249 24.77 18.27 11.08
C LYS A 249 25.60 19.20 10.21
N THR A 250 26.84 18.79 9.95
CA THR A 250 27.74 19.44 8.99
C THR A 250 27.89 18.53 7.77
N GLN A 251 27.84 19.12 6.58
CA GLN A 251 28.07 18.37 5.34
C GLN A 251 29.51 17.82 5.33
N VAL A 252 29.64 16.55 5.00
CA VAL A 252 30.92 15.83 4.89
C VAL A 252 31.07 15.26 3.48
N ASP A 253 32.32 14.99 3.10
CA ASP A 253 32.64 14.32 1.84
C ASP A 253 32.10 12.88 1.84
N ALA A 254 31.83 12.34 0.65
CA ALA A 254 31.33 10.98 0.49
C ALA A 254 32.33 9.96 1.09
N GLY A 255 31.87 9.15 2.03
CA GLY A 255 32.66 8.15 2.75
C GLY A 255 33.40 8.68 4.00
N ALA A 256 33.30 9.97 4.28
CA ALA A 256 33.82 10.53 5.53
C ALA A 256 32.88 10.20 6.72
N PRO A 257 33.41 10.12 7.95
CA PRO A 257 32.55 9.93 9.14
C PRO A 257 31.57 11.08 9.30
N PRO A 258 30.35 10.79 9.75
CA PRO A 258 29.30 11.81 9.97
C PRO A 258 29.76 12.81 11.05
N GLN A 259 29.34 14.06 10.87
CA GLN A 259 29.59 15.14 11.84
C GLN A 259 28.21 15.70 12.27
N ALA A 260 27.55 15.01 13.20
CA ALA A 260 26.27 15.38 13.73
C ALA A 260 26.33 15.68 15.23
N ILE A 261 25.50 16.62 15.67
CA ILE A 261 25.20 16.85 17.07
C ILE A 261 23.87 16.16 17.37
N TYR A 262 23.91 15.18 18.26
CA TYR A 262 22.73 14.43 18.65
C TYR A 262 21.95 15.17 19.75
N ARG A 263 20.63 15.08 19.68
CA ARG A 263 19.76 15.58 20.75
C ARG A 263 19.91 14.71 21.99
N LYS A 264 19.86 15.34 23.14
CA LYS A 264 19.79 14.66 24.42
C LYS A 264 18.35 14.67 24.90
N PHE A 265 17.86 13.54 25.30
CA PHE A 265 16.53 13.37 25.87
C PHE A 265 16.67 13.10 27.38
N ASP A 266 15.84 13.73 28.20
CA ASP A 266 15.81 13.43 29.64
C ASP A 266 15.31 12.00 29.88
N THR A 267 14.40 11.53 29.04
CA THR A 267 13.97 10.14 28.94
C THR A 267 13.91 9.77 27.47
N GLU A 268 14.60 8.70 27.10
CA GLU A 268 14.63 8.22 25.72
C GLU A 268 13.23 7.83 25.24
N PRO A 269 12.84 8.19 23.99
CA PRO A 269 11.61 7.73 23.40
C PRO A 269 11.53 6.20 23.35
N ASN A 270 10.30 5.67 23.36
CA ASN A 270 10.04 4.23 23.32
C ASN A 270 10.68 3.57 22.09
N GLU A 271 11.11 2.31 22.27
CA GLU A 271 11.76 1.53 21.21
C GLU A 271 10.87 1.36 19.97
N SER A 272 9.55 1.23 20.18
CA SER A 272 8.56 1.17 19.09
C SER A 272 8.48 2.49 18.27
N PHE A 273 8.63 3.64 18.94
CA PHE A 273 8.73 4.94 18.29
C PHE A 273 10.02 5.03 17.48
N ARG A 274 11.15 4.63 18.08
CA ARG A 274 12.42 4.58 17.35
C ARG A 274 12.33 3.70 16.11
N ALA A 275 11.73 2.52 16.21
CA ALA A 275 11.55 1.60 15.09
C ALA A 275 10.72 2.21 13.95
N LEU A 276 9.66 2.98 14.26
CA LEU A 276 8.86 3.71 13.28
C LEU A 276 9.72 4.75 12.54
N GLU A 277 10.49 5.54 13.27
CA GLU A 277 11.33 6.60 12.69
C GLU A 277 12.53 6.04 11.89
N GLU A 278 13.08 4.89 12.30
CA GLU A 278 14.08 4.17 11.49
C GLU A 278 13.47 3.64 10.19
N GLU A 279 12.25 3.11 10.23
CA GLU A 279 11.55 2.65 9.02
C GLU A 279 11.28 3.79 8.04
N ARG A 280 11.08 5.00 8.54
CA ARG A 280 10.97 6.21 7.72
C ARG A 280 12.26 6.48 6.94
N VAL A 281 13.42 6.44 7.59
CA VAL A 281 14.72 6.59 6.93
C VAL A 281 14.98 5.47 5.92
N LEU A 282 14.61 4.22 6.28
CA LEU A 282 14.72 3.08 5.35
C LEU A 282 13.79 3.25 4.14
N THR A 283 12.63 3.87 4.33
CA THR A 283 11.70 4.15 3.22
C THR A 283 12.26 5.22 2.29
N GLU A 284 12.83 6.31 2.82
CA GLU A 284 13.55 7.33 2.05
C GLU A 284 14.68 6.69 1.22
N PHE A 285 15.44 5.78 1.84
CA PHE A 285 16.51 5.05 1.16
C PHE A 285 15.96 4.09 0.07
N LYS A 286 14.86 3.34 0.36
CA LYS A 286 14.21 2.48 -0.63
C LYS A 286 13.77 3.25 -1.87
N GLU A 287 13.12 4.38 -1.67
CA GLU A 287 12.57 5.19 -2.75
C GLU A 287 13.64 5.87 -3.60
N SER A 288 14.78 6.24 -2.99
CA SER A 288 15.86 6.98 -3.67
C SER A 288 16.97 6.11 -4.24
N VAL A 289 17.36 5.04 -3.55
CA VAL A 289 18.58 4.26 -3.84
C VAL A 289 18.28 2.86 -4.34
N VAL A 290 17.38 2.12 -3.67
CA VAL A 290 17.16 0.70 -3.96
C VAL A 290 16.63 0.49 -5.37
N GLN A 291 17.19 -0.50 -6.04
CA GLN A 291 16.80 -0.92 -7.39
C GLN A 291 16.65 -2.42 -7.46
N VAL A 292 15.81 -2.87 -8.37
CA VAL A 292 15.69 -4.27 -8.76
C VAL A 292 16.49 -4.48 -10.04
N TRP A 293 17.28 -5.55 -10.13
CA TRP A 293 17.96 -5.90 -11.37
C TRP A 293 16.94 -6.26 -12.45
N GLY A 294 16.78 -5.38 -13.43
CA GLY A 294 15.82 -5.55 -14.53
C GLY A 294 16.38 -6.22 -15.78
N GLY A 295 17.69 -6.54 -15.81
CA GLY A 295 18.32 -7.21 -16.94
C GLY A 295 18.04 -8.73 -16.99
N PRO A 296 18.53 -9.43 -18.02
CA PRO A 296 18.32 -10.84 -18.18
C PRO A 296 19.08 -11.65 -17.10
N GLY A 297 18.46 -12.71 -16.61
CA GLY A 297 19.03 -13.59 -15.60
C GLY A 297 19.17 -12.94 -14.22
N ARG A 298 19.99 -13.56 -13.37
CA ARG A 298 20.24 -13.10 -12.01
C ARG A 298 21.40 -12.09 -11.96
N LEU A 299 21.43 -11.25 -10.94
CA LEU A 299 22.52 -10.27 -10.77
C LEU A 299 23.92 -10.92 -10.78
N ASN A 300 24.07 -12.07 -10.11
CA ASN A 300 25.33 -12.79 -10.02
C ASN A 300 25.53 -13.82 -11.16
N ALA A 301 24.61 -13.90 -12.14
CA ALA A 301 24.74 -14.81 -13.25
C ALA A 301 25.92 -14.38 -14.17
N THR A 302 26.71 -15.37 -14.60
CA THR A 302 27.79 -15.16 -15.57
C THR A 302 27.20 -15.06 -16.97
N THR A 303 27.55 -14.03 -17.70
CA THR A 303 27.21 -13.83 -19.11
C THR A 303 28.08 -14.71 -20.01
N GLN A 304 27.72 -14.84 -21.30
CA GLN A 304 28.52 -15.60 -22.27
C GLN A 304 29.95 -15.06 -22.46
N GLY A 305 30.22 -13.82 -22.03
CA GLY A 305 31.55 -13.20 -22.08
C GLY A 305 32.40 -13.40 -20.82
N GLY A 306 31.94 -14.23 -19.85
CA GLY A 306 32.68 -14.49 -18.60
C GLY A 306 32.56 -13.41 -17.52
N THR A 307 31.89 -12.30 -17.80
CA THR A 307 31.58 -11.24 -16.82
C THR A 307 30.23 -11.51 -16.16
N THR A 308 30.02 -11.03 -14.94
CA THR A 308 28.71 -11.12 -14.29
C THR A 308 27.86 -9.88 -14.57
N ASN A 309 26.54 -9.99 -14.40
CA ASN A 309 25.65 -8.83 -14.44
C ASN A 309 26.03 -7.81 -13.34
N ALA A 310 26.56 -8.28 -12.21
CA ALA A 310 27.07 -7.41 -11.15
C ALA A 310 28.29 -6.58 -11.61
N ASP A 311 29.19 -7.17 -12.45
CA ASP A 311 30.32 -6.43 -13.01
C ASP A 311 29.86 -5.34 -13.97
N TYR A 312 28.84 -5.63 -14.77
CA TYR A 312 28.18 -4.62 -15.60
C TYR A 312 27.63 -3.47 -14.75
N VAL A 313 26.92 -3.79 -13.66
CA VAL A 313 26.36 -2.77 -12.75
C VAL A 313 27.46 -1.94 -12.09
N ARG A 314 28.62 -2.54 -11.73
CA ARG A 314 29.78 -1.81 -11.16
C ARG A 314 30.33 -0.77 -12.13
N SER A 315 30.18 -0.99 -13.44
CA SER A 315 30.58 0.00 -14.47
C SER A 315 29.60 1.17 -14.60
N GLN A 316 28.39 1.08 -14.01
CA GLN A 316 27.38 2.12 -14.05
C GLN A 316 27.53 3.10 -12.89
N PRO A 317 27.10 4.37 -13.06
CA PRO A 317 27.11 5.34 -11.98
C PRO A 317 26.31 4.84 -10.77
N GLY A 318 26.88 4.99 -9.57
CA GLY A 318 26.20 4.72 -8.30
C GLY A 318 25.15 5.77 -7.98
N ARG A 319 24.39 5.54 -6.92
CA ARG A 319 23.45 6.51 -6.33
C ARG A 319 23.99 7.00 -5.01
N VAL A 320 23.93 8.29 -4.79
CA VAL A 320 24.35 8.91 -3.54
C VAL A 320 23.14 9.00 -2.60
N PHE A 321 23.36 8.72 -1.33
CA PHE A 321 22.38 8.95 -0.27
C PHE A 321 23.08 9.56 0.95
N GLU A 322 22.49 10.62 1.46
CA GLU A 322 22.89 11.28 2.69
C GLU A 322 21.93 10.89 3.81
N PHE A 323 22.45 10.24 4.84
CA PHE A 323 21.69 9.87 6.03
C PHE A 323 21.37 11.09 6.91
N PRO A 324 20.40 10.96 7.84
CA PRO A 324 20.01 12.08 8.71
C PRO A 324 21.17 12.70 9.50
N ASP A 325 22.17 11.90 9.88
CA ASP A 325 23.39 12.35 10.59
C ASP A 325 24.45 13.00 9.68
N GLY A 326 24.19 13.08 8.37
CA GLY A 326 25.10 13.63 7.37
C GLY A 326 26.07 12.60 6.78
N ALA A 327 26.08 11.34 7.24
CA ALA A 327 26.82 10.28 6.58
C ALA A 327 26.41 10.21 5.11
N ASN A 328 27.39 10.28 4.23
CA ASN A 328 27.16 10.37 2.79
C ASN A 328 27.95 9.28 2.07
N ARG A 329 27.30 8.50 1.23
CA ARG A 329 27.91 7.37 0.54
C ARG A 329 27.31 7.17 -0.86
N MET A 330 28.17 6.74 -1.78
CA MET A 330 27.79 6.27 -3.10
C MET A 330 27.48 4.75 -3.04
N TRP A 331 26.29 4.38 -3.49
CA TRP A 331 25.79 3.00 -3.53
C TRP A 331 25.93 2.45 -4.95
N GLY A 332 26.78 1.49 -5.12
CA GLY A 332 27.04 0.79 -6.38
C GLY A 332 26.12 -0.41 -6.58
N VAL A 333 26.69 -1.62 -6.66
CA VAL A 333 25.95 -2.88 -6.82
C VAL A 333 25.09 -3.20 -5.60
N GLU A 334 25.44 -2.71 -4.44
CA GLU A 334 24.74 -2.94 -3.16
C GLU A 334 23.29 -2.47 -3.20
N ARG A 335 22.98 -1.46 -4.05
CA ARG A 335 21.60 -0.96 -4.21
C ARG A 335 20.61 -2.00 -4.73
N PHE A 336 21.10 -3.08 -5.33
CA PHE A 336 20.28 -4.19 -5.81
C PHE A 336 20.18 -5.33 -4.79
N SER A 337 21.17 -5.46 -3.90
CA SER A 337 21.27 -6.62 -3.00
C SER A 337 20.08 -6.79 -2.07
N ALA A 338 19.49 -5.68 -1.59
CA ALA A 338 18.35 -5.73 -0.70
C ALA A 338 17.03 -6.20 -1.38
N SER A 339 16.94 -6.13 -2.71
CA SER A 339 15.73 -6.45 -3.47
C SER A 339 15.81 -7.78 -4.23
N GLU A 340 17.01 -8.32 -4.47
CA GLU A 340 17.19 -9.57 -5.25
C GLU A 340 16.45 -10.75 -4.66
N GLY A 341 16.41 -10.87 -3.33
CA GLY A 341 15.69 -11.94 -2.64
C GLY A 341 14.19 -11.97 -2.88
N LEU A 342 13.58 -10.89 -3.38
CA LEU A 342 12.17 -10.90 -3.81
C LEU A 342 11.93 -11.90 -4.95
N PHE A 343 12.94 -12.12 -5.80
CA PHE A 343 12.88 -13.00 -6.98
C PHE A 343 13.73 -14.25 -6.83
N ASP A 344 14.79 -14.22 -6.03
CA ASP A 344 15.70 -15.33 -5.81
C ASP A 344 16.04 -15.50 -4.32
N ALA A 345 15.44 -16.49 -3.67
CA ALA A 345 15.66 -16.77 -2.25
C ALA A 345 17.15 -16.98 -1.88
N SER A 346 17.98 -17.47 -2.82
CA SER A 346 19.41 -17.69 -2.57
C SER A 346 20.23 -16.40 -2.53
N ALA A 347 19.68 -15.28 -3.03
CA ALA A 347 20.31 -13.98 -3.02
C ALA A 347 19.93 -13.12 -1.80
N ALA A 348 19.03 -13.63 -0.94
CA ALA A 348 18.65 -12.94 0.28
C ALA A 348 19.85 -12.83 1.24
N LEU A 349 19.99 -11.64 1.84
CA LEU A 349 21.00 -11.40 2.87
C LEU A 349 20.58 -12.12 4.17
N PRO A 350 21.53 -12.60 4.97
CA PRO A 350 21.23 -13.22 6.26
C PRO A 350 20.44 -12.26 7.17
N SER A 351 19.40 -12.76 7.85
CA SER A 351 18.67 -11.96 8.83
C SER A 351 19.56 -11.62 10.02
N LEU A 352 19.44 -10.40 10.54
CA LEU A 352 20.05 -10.00 11.82
C LEU A 352 19.37 -10.66 13.02
N ASN A 353 18.12 -11.10 12.86
CA ASN A 353 17.40 -11.83 13.88
C ASN A 353 17.55 -13.33 13.63
N SER A 354 18.27 -14.01 14.50
CA SER A 354 18.49 -15.46 14.42
C SER A 354 17.21 -16.32 14.57
N ALA A 355 16.12 -15.73 15.06
CA ALA A 355 14.84 -16.39 15.18
C ALA A 355 14.03 -16.41 13.85
N ASP A 356 14.44 -15.63 12.86
CA ASP A 356 13.76 -15.58 11.57
C ASP A 356 14.01 -16.88 10.80
N ALA A 357 12.94 -17.49 10.31
CA ALA A 357 13.06 -18.68 9.46
C ALA A 357 13.71 -18.31 8.11
N PRO A 358 14.56 -19.22 7.56
CA PRO A 358 15.12 -19.03 6.24
C PRO A 358 14.03 -18.86 5.18
N ILE A 359 14.28 -17.96 4.22
CA ILE A 359 13.36 -17.71 3.13
C ILE A 359 13.24 -18.95 2.26
N GLN A 360 12.00 -19.35 2.01
CA GLN A 360 11.69 -20.45 1.12
C GLN A 360 11.58 -19.97 -0.33
N LYS A 361 12.02 -20.80 -1.28
CA LYS A 361 11.90 -20.51 -2.71
C LYS A 361 10.45 -20.21 -3.12
N SER A 362 9.47 -20.92 -2.54
CA SER A 362 8.04 -20.75 -2.78
C SER A 362 7.51 -19.35 -2.44
N GLN A 363 8.22 -18.59 -1.60
CA GLN A 363 7.84 -17.26 -1.18
C GLN A 363 8.26 -16.17 -2.17
N THR A 364 9.14 -16.48 -3.13
CA THR A 364 9.59 -15.50 -4.14
C THR A 364 8.49 -15.18 -5.14
N ILE A 365 8.52 -13.96 -5.69
CA ILE A 365 7.56 -13.50 -6.70
C ILE A 365 7.56 -14.46 -7.90
N THR A 366 8.73 -14.92 -8.36
CA THR A 366 8.86 -15.85 -9.49
C THR A 366 8.11 -17.16 -9.26
N GLU A 367 8.23 -17.75 -8.07
CA GLU A 367 7.54 -19.01 -7.75
C GLU A 367 6.05 -18.79 -7.48
N MET A 368 5.66 -17.66 -6.87
CA MET A 368 4.25 -17.30 -6.72
C MET A 368 3.56 -17.12 -8.08
N LEU A 369 4.22 -16.49 -9.05
CA LEU A 369 3.73 -16.38 -10.44
C LEU A 369 3.51 -17.76 -11.06
N ARG A 370 4.51 -18.63 -10.94
CA ARG A 370 4.42 -20.02 -11.45
C ARG A 370 3.25 -20.77 -10.82
N ALA A 371 3.14 -20.73 -9.48
CA ALA A 371 2.11 -21.44 -8.73
C ALA A 371 0.71 -20.91 -9.08
N SER A 372 0.54 -19.56 -9.13
CA SER A 372 -0.73 -18.93 -9.45
C SER A 372 -1.24 -19.30 -10.85
N ILE A 373 -0.39 -19.19 -11.89
CA ILE A 373 -0.75 -19.52 -13.27
C ILE A 373 -0.95 -21.03 -13.44
N SER A 374 -0.17 -21.87 -12.74
CA SER A 374 -0.32 -23.32 -12.83
C SER A 374 -1.64 -23.82 -12.22
N ALA A 375 -2.21 -23.07 -11.29
CA ALA A 375 -3.46 -23.42 -10.60
C ALA A 375 -4.73 -23.10 -11.40
N VAL A 376 -4.60 -22.46 -12.58
CA VAL A 376 -5.74 -22.11 -13.44
C VAL A 376 -5.75 -22.90 -14.74
N ASP A 377 -6.91 -22.95 -15.39
CA ASP A 377 -7.11 -23.65 -16.64
C ASP A 377 -6.17 -23.13 -17.74
N MET A 378 -5.73 -24.04 -18.60
CA MET A 378 -4.75 -23.73 -19.66
C MET A 378 -5.27 -22.66 -20.63
N ASP A 379 -6.56 -22.68 -20.92
CA ASP A 379 -7.19 -21.74 -21.87
C ASP A 379 -7.18 -20.29 -21.36
N LEU A 380 -7.14 -20.07 -20.05
CA LEU A 380 -7.07 -18.75 -19.45
C LEU A 380 -5.65 -18.15 -19.41
N ARG A 381 -4.62 -19.02 -19.40
CA ARG A 381 -3.23 -18.60 -19.22
C ARG A 381 -2.76 -17.56 -20.24
N PRO A 382 -3.05 -17.68 -21.54
CA PRO A 382 -2.64 -16.66 -22.53
C PRO A 382 -3.25 -15.28 -22.24
N THR A 383 -4.53 -15.24 -21.83
CA THR A 383 -5.22 -14.00 -21.48
C THR A 383 -4.63 -13.38 -20.23
N LEU A 384 -4.33 -14.16 -19.20
CA LEU A 384 -3.72 -13.72 -17.95
C LEU A 384 -2.31 -13.16 -18.18
N LEU A 385 -1.48 -13.83 -19.00
CA LEU A 385 -0.13 -13.38 -19.34
C LEU A 385 -0.12 -12.08 -20.16
N GLN A 386 -1.16 -11.83 -20.94
CA GLN A 386 -1.34 -10.57 -21.66
C GLN A 386 -1.95 -9.45 -20.82
N ASN A 387 -2.40 -9.74 -19.60
CA ASN A 387 -3.02 -8.80 -18.68
C ASN A 387 -2.43 -8.94 -17.27
N ILE A 388 -1.13 -8.71 -17.12
CA ILE A 388 -0.48 -8.69 -15.80
C ILE A 388 -0.62 -7.28 -15.24
N VAL A 389 -1.40 -7.12 -14.19
CA VAL A 389 -1.59 -5.85 -13.48
C VAL A 389 -0.67 -5.80 -12.28
N VAL A 390 0.12 -4.75 -12.17
CA VAL A 390 1.05 -4.51 -11.06
C VAL A 390 0.50 -3.40 -10.17
N ALA A 391 0.38 -3.70 -8.89
CA ALA A 391 -0.11 -2.80 -7.85
C ALA A 391 0.80 -2.82 -6.62
N GLY A 392 0.52 -1.93 -5.66
CA GLY A 392 1.22 -1.83 -4.39
C GLY A 392 2.47 -0.95 -4.44
N GLY A 393 2.72 -0.21 -3.34
CA GLY A 393 3.78 0.80 -3.25
C GLY A 393 5.19 0.24 -3.45
N SER A 394 5.46 -0.99 -3.00
CA SER A 394 6.80 -1.59 -3.13
C SER A 394 7.13 -2.05 -4.56
N SER A 395 6.13 -2.16 -5.44
CA SER A 395 6.34 -2.41 -6.87
C SER A 395 6.93 -1.21 -7.63
N LEU A 396 7.00 -0.04 -6.98
CA LEU A 396 7.59 1.18 -7.53
C LEU A 396 9.13 1.17 -7.52
N LEU A 397 9.77 0.18 -6.89
CA LEU A 397 11.22 0.01 -6.96
C LEU A 397 11.67 0.00 -8.42
N ASN A 398 12.65 0.86 -8.72
CA ASN A 398 13.16 1.00 -10.09
C ASN A 398 13.70 -0.34 -10.63
N GLY A 399 13.34 -0.71 -11.85
CA GLY A 399 13.68 -2.01 -12.48
C GLY A 399 12.71 -3.16 -12.16
N PHE A 400 11.73 -2.95 -11.26
CA PHE A 400 10.78 -4.01 -10.88
C PHE A 400 10.00 -4.57 -12.07
N ASN A 401 9.45 -3.69 -12.91
CA ASN A 401 8.65 -4.12 -14.06
C ASN A 401 9.47 -4.89 -15.10
N ASP A 402 10.70 -4.46 -15.35
CA ASP A 402 11.60 -5.10 -16.30
C ASP A 402 12.01 -6.50 -15.78
N ARG A 403 12.31 -6.59 -14.48
CA ARG A 403 12.56 -7.89 -13.84
C ARG A 403 11.35 -8.80 -13.92
N LEU A 404 10.17 -8.32 -13.57
CA LEU A 404 8.94 -9.09 -13.65
C LEU A 404 8.68 -9.60 -15.06
N HIS A 405 8.87 -8.76 -16.08
CA HIS A 405 8.74 -9.13 -17.48
C HIS A 405 9.73 -10.26 -17.86
N ASN A 406 10.99 -10.13 -17.47
CA ASN A 406 12.02 -11.13 -17.77
C ASN A 406 11.75 -12.47 -17.05
N GLU A 407 11.31 -12.44 -15.79
CA GLU A 407 10.94 -13.64 -15.04
C GLU A 407 9.75 -14.37 -15.71
N VAL A 408 8.68 -13.64 -16.05
CA VAL A 408 7.50 -14.25 -16.70
C VAL A 408 7.86 -14.78 -18.10
N SER A 409 8.65 -14.03 -18.87
CA SER A 409 9.09 -14.47 -20.20
C SER A 409 9.97 -15.73 -20.16
N THR A 410 10.78 -15.86 -19.10
CA THR A 410 11.60 -17.05 -18.86
C THR A 410 10.74 -18.24 -18.41
N LEU A 411 9.72 -18.01 -17.59
CA LEU A 411 8.80 -19.07 -17.14
C LEU A 411 7.91 -19.60 -18.27
N TYR A 412 7.53 -18.73 -19.23
CA TYR A 412 6.59 -19.05 -20.30
C TYR A 412 7.16 -18.63 -21.67
N PRO A 413 8.18 -19.33 -22.18
CA PRO A 413 8.81 -19.01 -23.47
C PRO A 413 7.78 -19.06 -24.61
N GLY A 414 7.81 -18.03 -25.46
CA GLY A 414 6.89 -17.91 -26.60
C GLY A 414 5.50 -17.36 -26.26
N ALA A 415 5.17 -17.16 -24.98
CA ALA A 415 3.94 -16.48 -24.60
C ALA A 415 4.06 -14.95 -24.82
N ARG A 416 2.95 -14.35 -25.22
CA ARG A 416 2.88 -12.87 -25.30
C ARG A 416 2.64 -12.30 -23.88
N VAL A 417 3.67 -11.72 -23.31
CA VAL A 417 3.63 -11.10 -21.98
C VAL A 417 3.35 -9.59 -22.11
N LYS A 418 2.37 -9.09 -21.35
CA LYS A 418 2.11 -7.65 -21.26
C LYS A 418 1.85 -7.26 -19.81
N ILE A 419 2.69 -6.34 -19.32
CA ILE A 419 2.57 -5.76 -17.98
C ILE A 419 1.81 -4.43 -18.07
N HIS A 420 0.78 -4.31 -17.25
CA HIS A 420 0.01 -3.10 -17.02
C HIS A 420 0.44 -2.55 -15.65
N ALA A 421 1.41 -1.65 -15.68
CA ALA A 421 1.93 -0.98 -14.51
C ALA A 421 1.81 0.53 -14.75
N PRO A 422 0.84 1.20 -14.12
CA PRO A 422 0.68 2.64 -14.27
C PRO A 422 1.99 3.40 -14.01
N GLY A 423 2.27 4.41 -14.82
CA GLY A 423 3.49 5.21 -14.70
C GLY A 423 3.44 6.19 -13.52
N LEU A 424 2.25 6.64 -13.14
CA LEU A 424 2.06 7.51 -12.00
C LEU A 424 2.15 6.73 -10.69
N THR A 425 2.94 7.24 -9.76
CA THR A 425 3.14 6.64 -8.42
C THR A 425 1.82 6.46 -7.70
N ALA A 426 0.94 7.46 -7.75
CA ALA A 426 -0.36 7.43 -7.10
C ALA A 426 -1.27 6.32 -7.64
N GLU A 427 -1.35 6.14 -8.95
CA GLU A 427 -2.17 5.09 -9.56
C GLU A 427 -1.72 3.69 -9.13
N ARG A 428 -0.42 3.46 -9.03
CA ARG A 428 0.11 2.17 -8.58
C ARG A 428 -0.06 1.96 -7.08
N ARG A 429 0.15 3.01 -6.29
CA ARG A 429 0.04 2.98 -4.83
C ARG A 429 -1.41 2.86 -4.37
N PHE A 430 -2.34 3.46 -5.10
CA PHE A 430 -3.76 3.54 -4.75
C PHE A 430 -4.67 2.74 -5.70
N GLY A 431 -4.12 1.81 -6.48
CA GLY A 431 -4.86 1.08 -7.52
C GLY A 431 -6.15 0.40 -7.03
N SER A 432 -6.15 -0.20 -5.84
CA SER A 432 -7.33 -0.80 -5.22
C SER A 432 -8.37 0.27 -4.85
N TRP A 433 -7.95 1.37 -4.25
CA TRP A 433 -8.82 2.48 -3.91
C TRP A 433 -9.44 3.12 -5.17
N ILE A 434 -8.63 3.36 -6.20
CA ILE A 434 -9.08 3.92 -7.49
C ILE A 434 -10.13 3.01 -8.13
N GLY A 435 -9.87 1.69 -8.14
CA GLY A 435 -10.85 0.72 -8.62
C GLY A 435 -12.15 0.75 -7.83
N GLY A 436 -12.08 0.93 -6.53
CA GLY A 436 -13.24 1.13 -5.65
C GLY A 436 -13.97 2.45 -5.93
N SER A 437 -13.23 3.53 -6.17
CA SER A 437 -13.77 4.84 -6.53
C SER A 437 -14.57 4.78 -7.84
N ILE A 438 -13.99 4.16 -8.87
CA ILE A 438 -14.67 3.95 -10.15
C ILE A 438 -15.92 3.07 -9.94
N LEU A 439 -15.80 1.94 -9.23
CA LEU A 439 -16.91 1.01 -9.01
C LEU A 439 -18.06 1.67 -8.26
N GLY A 440 -17.76 2.37 -7.15
CA GLY A 440 -18.77 3.04 -6.32
C GLY A 440 -19.49 4.19 -7.01
N SER A 441 -18.91 4.78 -8.07
CA SER A 441 -19.51 5.85 -8.86
C SER A 441 -20.38 5.36 -10.02
N LEU A 442 -20.40 4.04 -10.30
CA LEU A 442 -21.21 3.51 -11.38
C LEU A 442 -22.68 3.40 -10.96
N GLY A 443 -23.59 4.04 -11.70
CA GLY A 443 -25.04 3.95 -11.45
C GLY A 443 -25.58 2.51 -11.43
N THR A 444 -25.01 1.61 -12.24
CA THR A 444 -25.37 0.18 -12.25
C THR A 444 -24.96 -0.57 -10.97
N PHE A 445 -23.99 -0.04 -10.23
CA PHE A 445 -23.52 -0.65 -8.98
C PHE A 445 -24.48 -0.43 -7.81
N HIS A 446 -25.39 0.55 -7.89
CA HIS A 446 -26.36 0.83 -6.82
C HIS A 446 -27.23 -0.38 -6.45
N GLN A 447 -27.45 -1.32 -7.36
CA GLN A 447 -28.20 -2.55 -7.12
C GLN A 447 -27.40 -3.60 -6.34
N MET A 448 -26.10 -3.43 -6.24
CA MET A 448 -25.20 -4.39 -5.58
C MET A 448 -25.07 -4.16 -4.08
N TRP A 449 -25.28 -2.94 -3.62
CA TRP A 449 -25.14 -2.59 -2.22
C TRP A 449 -25.97 -3.49 -1.29
N ILE A 450 -25.40 -3.83 -0.14
CA ILE A 450 -26.15 -4.40 0.99
C ILE A 450 -26.77 -3.20 1.71
N SER A 451 -28.09 -3.09 1.66
CA SER A 451 -28.83 -2.03 2.36
C SER A 451 -28.92 -2.31 3.86
N LYS A 452 -29.12 -1.26 4.67
CA LYS A 452 -29.38 -1.40 6.12
C LYS A 452 -30.55 -2.34 6.39
N LYS A 453 -31.60 -2.31 5.56
CA LYS A 453 -32.77 -3.20 5.66
C LYS A 453 -32.40 -4.68 5.46
N GLU A 454 -31.56 -4.99 4.45
CA GLU A 454 -31.09 -6.38 4.24
C GLU A 454 -30.20 -6.84 5.39
N TYR A 455 -29.36 -5.94 5.94
CA TYR A 455 -28.55 -6.25 7.11
C TYR A 455 -29.41 -6.55 8.33
N ASP A 456 -30.45 -5.77 8.60
CA ASP A 456 -31.37 -5.97 9.73
C ASP A 456 -32.18 -7.28 9.60
N GLU A 457 -32.45 -7.74 8.36
CA GLU A 457 -33.18 -8.98 8.09
C GLU A 457 -32.27 -10.23 8.17
N PHE A 458 -31.04 -10.16 7.61
CA PHE A 458 -30.19 -11.33 7.43
C PHE A 458 -28.97 -11.37 8.34
N GLY A 459 -28.67 -10.30 9.07
CA GLY A 459 -27.51 -10.13 9.91
C GLY A 459 -26.19 -10.02 9.16
N ALA A 460 -25.08 -10.00 9.89
CA ALA A 460 -23.73 -9.79 9.34
C ALA A 460 -23.31 -10.85 8.30
N SER A 461 -23.85 -12.08 8.40
CA SER A 461 -23.50 -13.18 7.49
C SER A 461 -23.91 -12.93 6.02
N ILE A 462 -24.74 -11.90 5.76
CA ILE A 462 -25.12 -11.50 4.40
C ILE A 462 -23.92 -11.12 3.55
N VAL A 463 -22.85 -10.58 4.17
CA VAL A 463 -21.63 -10.20 3.47
C VAL A 463 -21.00 -11.38 2.72
N GLU A 464 -21.07 -12.61 3.25
CA GLU A 464 -20.55 -13.81 2.60
C GLU A 464 -21.36 -14.21 1.36
N LYS A 465 -22.64 -13.88 1.32
CA LYS A 465 -23.54 -14.21 0.20
C LYS A 465 -23.46 -13.17 -0.92
N ARG A 466 -23.35 -11.89 -0.57
CA ARG A 466 -23.41 -10.76 -1.51
C ARG A 466 -22.03 -10.34 -2.02
N CYS A 467 -21.05 -10.22 -1.16
CA CYS A 467 -19.68 -9.76 -1.47
C CYS A 467 -18.76 -10.95 -1.78
N LYS A 468 -18.81 -11.47 -3.00
CA LYS A 468 -18.05 -12.66 -3.43
C LYS A 468 -16.67 -12.31 -4.00
#